data_9580efcc26dccda504579f3720c4aad6
#
_entry.id   9580efcc26dccda504579f3720c4aad6
#
_cell.length_a   1.000
_cell.length_b   1.000
_cell.length_c   1.000
_cell.angle_alpha   90.00
_cell.angle_beta   90.00
_cell.angle_gamma   90.00
#
_symmetry.space_group_name_H-M   'P 1'
#
loop_
_entity.id
_entity.type
_entity.pdbx_description
1 polymer ?
#
loop_
_entity_poly.entity_id
_entity_poly.type
_entity_poly.pdbx_seq_one_letter_code
_entity_poly.pdbx_strand_id
1 'polypeptide(L)'
;MTPYASLADDFYVNMNLATEMELPSQRETILHFFECIQKKYPVMRKFYCRDKRDFVLEEDKDQGRYRWAAVESKRLCSGQVNPSSLDSVLDQHRLVVDLAPALLSVSPLDCEALDLLFGFDFAYRGNHNALLAEALGVGPALDRVAEIPGARVINFEPSLTVALDEDCRTQVRISTESRTNAFQVRTGEFAEEQLSVYVTARQYGSLDPQTTYVDAINRLAQIAQDVVDSCVVEQILKPLARTISMK
;
A
#
# COMPACT_ATOMS: atom_id res chain seq x y z
N MET A 1 -5.69 -12.25 14.38
CA MET A 1 -6.46 -11.61 13.29
C MET A 1 -6.14 -10.13 13.38
N THR A 2 -5.79 -9.47 12.28
CA THR A 2 -5.55 -8.03 12.29
C THR A 2 -6.82 -7.29 12.69
N PRO A 3 -6.74 -6.19 13.45
CA PRO A 3 -7.93 -5.43 13.85
C PRO A 3 -8.73 -4.89 12.65
N TYR A 4 -8.10 -4.84 11.46
CA TYR A 4 -8.67 -4.27 10.23
C TYR A 4 -9.37 -5.29 9.32
N ALA A 5 -9.20 -6.61 9.55
CA ALA A 5 -9.69 -7.67 8.67
C ALA A 5 -11.22 -7.74 8.51
N SER A 6 -11.99 -7.03 9.35
CA SER A 6 -13.45 -6.93 9.27
C SER A 6 -13.96 -5.62 8.67
N LEU A 7 -13.06 -4.73 8.26
CA LEU A 7 -13.41 -3.38 7.80
C LEU A 7 -13.41 -3.25 6.27
N ALA A 8 -12.73 -4.16 5.57
CA ALA A 8 -12.60 -4.20 4.12
C ALA A 8 -12.57 -5.66 3.66
N ASP A 9 -12.79 -5.91 2.37
CA ASP A 9 -12.75 -7.26 1.80
C ASP A 9 -11.32 -7.80 1.77
N ASP A 10 -10.34 -6.93 1.40
CA ASP A 10 -8.92 -7.22 1.51
C ASP A 10 -8.19 -6.12 2.27
N PHE A 11 -7.27 -6.53 3.15
CA PHE A 11 -6.32 -5.67 3.83
C PHE A 11 -4.90 -6.11 3.50
N TYR A 12 -4.02 -5.18 3.18
CA TYR A 12 -2.63 -5.50 2.90
C TYR A 12 -1.68 -4.42 3.38
N VAL A 13 -0.45 -4.84 3.65
CA VAL A 13 0.63 -3.95 4.00
C VAL A 13 1.80 -4.18 3.06
N ASN A 14 2.23 -3.10 2.40
CA ASN A 14 3.33 -3.11 1.46
C ASN A 14 4.43 -2.16 1.92
N MET A 15 5.67 -2.59 1.77
CA MET A 15 6.88 -1.80 1.96
C MET A 15 7.57 -1.62 0.61
N ASN A 16 8.02 -0.39 0.31
CA ASN A 16 8.83 -0.08 -0.86
C ASN A 16 10.04 0.76 -0.43
N LEU A 17 11.22 0.25 -0.70
CA LEU A 17 12.48 0.99 -0.58
C LEU A 17 12.94 1.37 -1.99
N ALA A 18 12.83 2.63 -2.35
CA ALA A 18 13.38 3.19 -3.58
C ALA A 18 14.85 3.58 -3.37
N THR A 19 15.70 3.31 -4.35
CA THR A 19 17.13 3.60 -4.33
C THR A 19 17.54 4.54 -5.46
N GLU A 20 18.52 5.41 -5.20
CA GLU A 20 19.09 6.29 -6.23
C GLU A 20 19.83 5.49 -7.31
N MET A 21 20.54 4.44 -6.91
CA MET A 21 21.28 3.57 -7.79
C MET A 21 20.49 2.30 -8.14
N GLU A 22 20.84 1.68 -9.27
CA GLU A 22 20.24 0.41 -9.67
C GLU A 22 20.68 -0.71 -8.71
N LEU A 23 19.71 -1.54 -8.31
CA LEU A 23 19.95 -2.75 -7.53
C LEU A 23 20.66 -3.83 -8.38
N PRO A 24 21.42 -4.74 -7.75
CA PRO A 24 22.05 -5.85 -8.45
C PRO A 24 21.02 -6.69 -9.21
N SER A 25 21.40 -7.10 -10.44
CA SER A 25 20.60 -7.99 -11.28
C SER A 25 21.28 -9.34 -11.57
N GLN A 26 22.45 -9.58 -10.97
CA GLN A 26 23.19 -10.83 -11.13
C GLN A 26 22.42 -11.99 -10.52
N ARG A 27 22.29 -13.06 -11.30
CA ARG A 27 21.50 -14.24 -10.93
C ARG A 27 21.85 -14.79 -9.53
N GLU A 28 23.13 -14.91 -9.23
CA GLU A 28 23.60 -15.47 -7.94
C GLU A 28 23.17 -14.58 -6.77
N THR A 29 23.33 -13.27 -6.89
CA THR A 29 22.95 -12.30 -5.88
C THR A 29 21.45 -12.35 -5.59
N ILE A 30 20.63 -12.32 -6.63
CA ILE A 30 19.16 -12.36 -6.53
C ILE A 30 18.68 -13.67 -5.90
N LEU A 31 19.21 -14.80 -6.36
CA LEU A 31 18.83 -16.11 -5.79
C LEU A 31 19.23 -16.22 -4.33
N HIS A 32 20.45 -15.80 -3.97
CA HIS A 32 20.93 -15.83 -2.60
C HIS A 32 20.06 -14.96 -1.68
N PHE A 33 19.68 -13.77 -2.11
CA PHE A 33 18.77 -12.89 -1.37
C PHE A 33 17.43 -13.58 -1.09
N PHE A 34 16.79 -14.13 -2.14
CA PHE A 34 15.51 -14.81 -1.98
C PHE A 34 15.59 -16.12 -1.19
N GLU A 35 16.69 -16.87 -1.30
CA GLU A 35 16.93 -18.06 -0.48
C GLU A 35 17.03 -17.71 1.01
N CYS A 36 17.60 -16.56 1.37
CA CYS A 36 17.63 -16.09 2.74
C CYS A 36 16.23 -15.76 3.28
N ILE A 37 15.36 -15.15 2.47
CA ILE A 37 13.96 -14.92 2.81
C ILE A 37 13.22 -16.26 2.94
N GLN A 38 13.42 -17.18 1.99
CA GLN A 38 12.76 -18.49 1.97
C GLN A 38 13.14 -19.37 3.19
N LYS A 39 14.35 -19.24 3.74
CA LYS A 39 14.72 -19.94 4.97
C LYS A 39 13.77 -19.61 6.13
N LYS A 40 13.30 -18.36 6.24
CA LYS A 40 12.33 -17.94 7.26
C LYS A 40 10.90 -18.21 6.84
N TYR A 41 10.61 -18.11 5.54
CA TYR A 41 9.27 -18.29 4.96
C TYR A 41 9.28 -19.38 3.87
N PRO A 42 9.39 -20.69 4.24
CA PRO A 42 9.58 -21.79 3.29
C PRO A 42 8.37 -22.05 2.36
N VAL A 43 7.24 -21.42 2.63
CA VAL A 43 6.04 -21.45 1.78
C VAL A 43 6.11 -20.50 0.59
N MET A 44 7.02 -19.52 0.59
CA MET A 44 7.30 -18.66 -0.57
C MET A 44 8.12 -19.44 -1.61
N ARG A 45 7.44 -20.03 -2.58
CA ARG A 45 8.06 -20.96 -3.56
C ARG A 45 7.90 -20.56 -5.01
N LYS A 46 7.03 -19.62 -5.32
CA LYS A 46 6.84 -19.13 -6.69
C LYS A 46 7.88 -18.03 -6.95
N PHE A 47 8.95 -18.41 -7.66
CA PHE A 47 9.96 -17.48 -8.13
C PHE A 47 9.81 -17.27 -9.63
N TYR A 48 9.75 -16.02 -10.07
CA TYR A 48 9.70 -15.65 -11.48
C TYR A 48 10.28 -14.26 -11.73
N CYS A 49 10.57 -13.96 -12.99
CA CYS A 49 10.99 -12.66 -13.44
C CYS A 49 9.85 -12.01 -14.25
N ARG A 50 9.39 -10.83 -13.79
CA ARG A 50 8.61 -9.89 -14.59
C ARG A 50 9.59 -9.00 -15.35
N ASP A 51 9.30 -8.58 -16.55
CA ASP A 51 10.05 -7.54 -17.27
C ASP A 51 11.57 -7.55 -17.02
N LYS A 52 12.29 -8.48 -17.60
CA LYS A 52 13.76 -8.64 -17.66
C LYS A 52 14.59 -8.37 -16.39
N ARG A 53 14.12 -7.50 -15.44
CA ARG A 53 14.85 -7.07 -14.23
C ARG A 53 14.02 -7.07 -12.95
N ASP A 54 12.75 -7.46 -13.02
CA ASP A 54 11.86 -7.49 -11.86
C ASP A 54 11.70 -8.92 -11.37
N PHE A 55 12.44 -9.27 -10.34
CA PHE A 55 12.44 -10.61 -9.75
C PHE A 55 11.46 -10.67 -8.59
N VAL A 56 10.62 -11.68 -8.57
CA VAL A 56 9.56 -11.84 -7.56
C VAL A 56 9.65 -13.22 -6.92
N LEU A 57 9.52 -13.26 -5.60
CA LEU A 57 9.29 -14.45 -4.81
C LEU A 57 7.97 -14.30 -4.07
N GLU A 58 7.05 -15.25 -4.22
CA GLU A 58 5.72 -15.17 -3.60
C GLU A 58 5.18 -16.52 -3.13
N GLU A 59 4.18 -16.45 -2.23
CA GLU A 59 3.36 -17.60 -1.84
C GLU A 59 2.28 -17.86 -2.89
N ASP A 60 1.56 -18.97 -2.71
CA ASP A 60 0.36 -19.27 -3.50
C ASP A 60 -0.78 -18.30 -3.11
N LYS A 61 -1.47 -17.76 -4.11
CA LYS A 61 -2.55 -16.78 -3.95
C LYS A 61 -3.93 -17.41 -3.77
N ASP A 62 -4.05 -18.72 -3.97
CA ASP A 62 -5.34 -19.43 -4.03
C ASP A 62 -6.19 -19.33 -2.76
N GLN A 63 -5.57 -18.97 -1.64
CA GLN A 63 -6.27 -18.81 -0.35
C GLN A 63 -6.64 -17.36 -0.02
N GLY A 64 -6.41 -16.39 -0.93
CA GLY A 64 -6.64 -14.96 -0.68
C GLY A 64 -5.71 -14.35 0.37
N ARG A 65 -4.72 -15.13 0.86
CA ARG A 65 -3.71 -14.71 1.82
C ARG A 65 -2.35 -15.15 1.33
N TYR A 66 -1.44 -14.20 1.10
CA TYR A 66 -0.11 -14.51 0.58
C TYR A 66 0.92 -13.43 0.91
N ARG A 67 2.18 -13.85 0.97
CA ARG A 67 3.38 -13.00 1.05
C ARG A 67 4.04 -12.88 -0.29
N TRP A 68 4.70 -11.76 -0.50
CA TRP A 68 5.55 -11.57 -1.66
C TRP A 68 6.72 -10.64 -1.32
N ALA A 69 7.82 -10.78 -2.08
CA ALA A 69 8.95 -9.87 -2.08
C ALA A 69 9.43 -9.70 -3.53
N ALA A 70 9.92 -8.53 -3.89
CA ALA A 70 10.42 -8.25 -5.22
C ALA A 70 11.67 -7.38 -5.18
N VAL A 71 12.59 -7.66 -6.11
CA VAL A 71 13.74 -6.82 -6.42
C VAL A 71 13.52 -6.31 -7.84
N GLU A 72 13.29 -5.01 -7.97
CA GLU A 72 13.13 -4.31 -9.24
C GLU A 72 14.40 -3.49 -9.54
N SER A 73 14.45 -2.80 -10.66
CA SER A 73 15.68 -2.07 -11.05
C SER A 73 16.16 -1.08 -9.99
N LYS A 74 15.25 -0.32 -9.39
CA LYS A 74 15.56 0.69 -8.35
C LYS A 74 14.64 0.59 -7.13
N ARG A 75 14.01 -0.55 -6.93
CA ARG A 75 13.12 -0.74 -5.77
C ARG A 75 13.25 -2.14 -5.19
N LEU A 76 13.30 -2.18 -3.87
CA LEU A 76 13.11 -3.38 -3.09
C LEU A 76 11.72 -3.32 -2.46
N CYS A 77 10.90 -4.31 -2.77
CA CYS A 77 9.50 -4.35 -2.34
C CYS A 77 9.20 -5.59 -1.51
N SER A 78 8.25 -5.47 -0.60
CA SER A 78 7.76 -6.58 0.21
C SER A 78 6.31 -6.31 0.59
N GLY A 79 5.48 -7.35 0.60
CA GLY A 79 4.07 -7.20 0.95
C GLY A 79 3.43 -8.47 1.46
N GLN A 80 2.32 -8.28 2.16
CA GLN A 80 1.44 -9.37 2.58
C GLN A 80 -0.01 -8.93 2.45
N VAL A 81 -0.80 -9.75 1.76
CA VAL A 81 -2.26 -9.60 1.66
C VAL A 81 -2.91 -10.45 2.75
N ASN A 82 -3.90 -9.88 3.40
CA ASN A 82 -4.67 -10.48 4.50
C ASN A 82 -3.78 -11.13 5.59
N PRO A 83 -2.84 -10.36 6.17
CA PRO A 83 -1.91 -10.89 7.17
C PRO A 83 -2.65 -11.40 8.41
N SER A 84 -2.12 -12.45 9.03
CA SER A 84 -2.67 -13.00 10.28
C SER A 84 -2.56 -12.01 11.45
N SER A 85 -1.51 -11.19 11.45
CA SER A 85 -1.28 -10.10 12.39
C SER A 85 -0.42 -9.03 11.74
N LEU A 86 -0.46 -7.80 12.26
CA LEU A 86 0.42 -6.73 11.81
C LEU A 86 1.90 -7.06 12.08
N ASP A 87 2.19 -7.66 13.24
CA ASP A 87 3.56 -8.08 13.57
C ASP A 87 4.12 -9.06 12.53
N SER A 88 3.29 -9.99 12.03
CA SER A 88 3.71 -10.97 11.02
C SER A 88 4.20 -10.33 9.73
N VAL A 89 3.54 -9.27 9.27
CA VAL A 89 3.96 -8.57 8.05
C VAL A 89 5.14 -7.63 8.32
N LEU A 90 5.17 -6.97 9.47
CA LEU A 90 6.31 -6.13 9.86
C LEU A 90 7.58 -6.95 10.04
N ASP A 91 7.51 -8.16 10.59
CA ASP A 91 8.65 -9.09 10.68
C ASP A 91 9.20 -9.48 9.31
N GLN A 92 8.34 -9.61 8.30
CA GLN A 92 8.79 -9.83 6.93
C GLN A 92 9.48 -8.58 6.35
N HIS A 93 8.91 -7.40 6.54
CA HIS A 93 9.53 -6.16 6.06
C HIS A 93 10.88 -5.90 6.73
N ARG A 94 10.98 -6.08 8.05
CA ARG A 94 12.24 -5.99 8.80
C ARG A 94 13.31 -6.93 8.24
N LEU A 95 12.95 -8.20 8.01
CA LEU A 95 13.88 -9.16 7.41
C LEU A 95 14.38 -8.71 6.05
N VAL A 96 13.46 -8.26 5.17
CA VAL A 96 13.79 -7.85 3.80
C VAL A 96 14.75 -6.66 3.79
N VAL A 97 14.50 -5.64 4.61
CA VAL A 97 15.37 -4.46 4.67
C VAL A 97 16.68 -4.72 5.44
N ASP A 98 16.69 -5.64 6.40
CA ASP A 98 17.89 -6.03 7.15
C ASP A 98 18.89 -6.79 6.28
N LEU A 99 18.40 -7.60 5.34
CA LEU A 99 19.22 -8.33 4.38
C LEU A 99 19.76 -7.43 3.25
N ALA A 100 19.10 -6.32 2.93
CA ALA A 100 19.41 -5.50 1.77
C ALA A 100 20.84 -4.91 1.76
N PRO A 101 21.38 -4.36 2.86
CA PRO A 101 22.75 -3.86 2.87
C PRO A 101 23.81 -4.92 2.57
N ALA A 102 23.66 -6.09 3.16
CA ALA A 102 24.65 -7.15 3.03
C ALA A 102 24.57 -7.89 1.68
N LEU A 103 23.36 -8.12 1.17
CA LEU A 103 23.14 -8.98 0.02
C LEU A 103 22.89 -8.21 -1.30
N LEU A 104 22.32 -7.00 -1.21
CA LEU A 104 22.03 -6.15 -2.38
C LEU A 104 22.89 -4.88 -2.41
N SER A 105 23.85 -4.72 -1.48
CA SER A 105 24.73 -3.56 -1.37
C SER A 105 24.00 -2.21 -1.20
N VAL A 106 22.81 -2.24 -0.62
CA VAL A 106 22.00 -1.03 -0.39
C VAL A 106 22.55 -0.26 0.81
N SER A 107 22.94 0.99 0.60
CA SER A 107 23.45 1.88 1.66
C SER A 107 22.32 2.81 2.15
N PRO A 108 22.33 3.23 3.44
CA PRO A 108 21.48 4.32 3.91
C PRO A 108 21.59 5.62 3.09
N LEU A 109 22.75 5.88 2.47
CA LEU A 109 22.97 7.02 1.55
C LEU A 109 22.24 6.86 0.22
N ASP A 110 21.94 5.63 -0.19
CA ASP A 110 21.30 5.27 -1.46
C ASP A 110 19.77 5.31 -1.36
N CYS A 111 19.22 5.60 -0.20
CA CYS A 111 17.78 5.70 0.00
C CYS A 111 17.22 6.97 -0.66
N GLU A 112 16.43 6.81 -1.71
CA GLU A 112 15.61 7.86 -2.30
C GLU A 112 14.32 8.07 -1.49
N ALA A 113 13.63 6.97 -1.19
CA ALA A 113 12.44 6.97 -0.35
C ALA A 113 12.18 5.59 0.26
N LEU A 114 11.63 5.59 1.46
CA LEU A 114 11.12 4.39 2.13
C LEU A 114 9.66 4.59 2.46
N ASP A 115 8.80 3.68 1.94
CA ASP A 115 7.36 3.71 2.11
C ASP A 115 6.86 2.52 2.91
N LEU A 116 5.89 2.77 3.76
CA LEU A 116 5.00 1.74 4.28
C LEU A 116 3.56 2.12 3.97
N LEU A 117 2.86 1.25 3.25
CA LEU A 117 1.50 1.44 2.77
C LEU A 117 0.57 0.42 3.44
N PHE A 118 -0.51 0.91 4.03
CA PHE A 118 -1.67 0.12 4.42
C PHE A 118 -2.75 0.32 3.36
N GLY A 119 -3.18 -0.77 2.73
CA GLY A 119 -4.22 -0.77 1.70
C GLY A 119 -5.46 -1.51 2.15
N PHE A 120 -6.62 -0.95 1.84
CA PHE A 120 -7.95 -1.48 2.16
C PHE A 120 -8.77 -1.49 0.87
N ASP A 121 -9.16 -2.68 0.42
CA ASP A 121 -9.93 -2.86 -0.80
C ASP A 121 -11.36 -3.29 -0.46
N PHE A 122 -12.33 -2.65 -1.11
CA PHE A 122 -13.75 -2.93 -1.02
C PHE A 122 -14.26 -3.39 -2.38
N ALA A 123 -14.82 -4.58 -2.48
CA ALA A 123 -15.51 -5.05 -3.68
C ALA A 123 -16.85 -4.32 -3.81
N TYR A 124 -17.06 -3.60 -4.91
CA TYR A 124 -18.30 -2.88 -5.13
C TYR A 124 -18.69 -2.88 -6.62
N ARG A 125 -19.96 -3.17 -6.87
CA ARG A 125 -20.57 -3.12 -8.20
C ARG A 125 -21.40 -1.86 -8.36
N GLY A 126 -20.77 -0.77 -8.81
CA GLY A 126 -21.45 0.50 -8.99
C GLY A 126 -20.51 1.64 -9.33
N ASN A 127 -21.00 2.86 -9.27
CA ASN A 127 -20.17 4.04 -9.45
C ASN A 127 -19.36 4.32 -8.17
N HIS A 128 -18.06 3.95 -8.15
CA HIS A 128 -17.15 4.16 -7.03
C HIS A 128 -17.04 5.64 -6.63
N ASN A 129 -17.03 6.53 -7.64
CA ASN A 129 -16.91 7.98 -7.39
C ASN A 129 -18.16 8.54 -6.69
N ALA A 130 -19.34 8.08 -7.08
CA ALA A 130 -20.59 8.47 -6.42
C ALA A 130 -20.67 7.87 -5.00
N LEU A 131 -20.21 6.64 -4.80
CA LEU A 131 -20.12 6.01 -3.49
C LEU A 131 -19.19 6.78 -2.55
N LEU A 132 -18.00 7.16 -3.03
CA LEU A 132 -17.04 7.96 -2.27
C LEU A 132 -17.64 9.33 -1.89
N ALA A 133 -18.30 10.00 -2.84
CA ALA A 133 -18.94 11.30 -2.61
C ALA A 133 -20.06 11.19 -1.55
N GLU A 134 -20.85 10.11 -1.58
CA GLU A 134 -21.92 9.84 -0.61
C GLU A 134 -21.36 9.50 0.76
N ALA A 135 -20.34 8.62 0.82
CA ALA A 135 -19.80 8.13 2.08
C ALA A 135 -18.95 9.18 2.83
N LEU A 136 -18.16 9.97 2.10
CA LEU A 136 -17.17 10.89 2.67
C LEU A 136 -17.61 12.37 2.56
N GLY A 137 -18.61 12.67 1.72
CA GLY A 137 -18.98 14.03 1.35
C GLY A 137 -17.96 14.68 0.42
N VAL A 138 -18.43 15.53 -0.49
CA VAL A 138 -17.54 16.27 -1.41
C VAL A 138 -16.99 17.57 -0.79
N GLY A 139 -17.45 17.92 0.39
CA GLY A 139 -17.11 19.12 1.13
C GLY A 139 -17.90 20.36 0.70
N PRO A 140 -18.09 21.35 1.60
CA PRO A 140 -19.04 22.46 1.44
C PRO A 140 -18.85 23.30 0.18
N ALA A 141 -17.60 23.38 -0.33
CA ALA A 141 -17.30 24.15 -1.54
C ALA A 141 -17.83 23.50 -2.83
N LEU A 142 -17.98 22.18 -2.85
CA LEU A 142 -18.38 21.40 -4.03
C LEU A 142 -19.78 20.79 -3.94
N ASP A 143 -20.41 20.82 -2.78
CA ASP A 143 -21.75 20.24 -2.55
C ASP A 143 -22.77 20.75 -3.57
N ARG A 144 -22.81 22.08 -3.84
CA ARG A 144 -23.73 22.67 -4.80
C ARG A 144 -23.50 22.20 -6.24
N VAL A 145 -22.28 21.80 -6.58
CA VAL A 145 -21.95 21.26 -7.91
C VAL A 145 -22.47 19.83 -8.02
N ALA A 146 -22.32 19.05 -6.98
CA ALA A 146 -22.81 17.67 -6.92
C ALA A 146 -24.37 17.61 -6.90
N GLU A 147 -25.04 18.66 -6.38
CA GLU A 147 -26.50 18.77 -6.28
C GLU A 147 -27.19 19.32 -7.57
N ILE A 148 -26.42 19.65 -8.60
CA ILE A 148 -27.04 20.11 -9.89
C ILE A 148 -27.99 19.04 -10.41
N PRO A 149 -29.27 19.37 -10.74
CA PRO A 149 -30.24 18.39 -11.21
C PRO A 149 -29.74 17.60 -12.43
N GLY A 150 -29.71 16.28 -12.32
CA GLY A 150 -29.20 15.37 -13.34
C GLY A 150 -27.69 15.21 -13.39
N ALA A 151 -26.93 15.88 -12.52
CA ALA A 151 -25.49 15.66 -12.40
C ALA A 151 -25.17 14.23 -11.92
N ARG A 152 -24.09 13.69 -12.43
CA ARG A 152 -23.53 12.40 -11.98
C ARG A 152 -22.04 12.58 -11.68
N VAL A 153 -21.59 12.08 -10.54
CA VAL A 153 -20.18 12.12 -10.18
C VAL A 153 -19.41 11.15 -11.11
N ILE A 154 -18.44 11.68 -11.83
CA ILE A 154 -17.61 10.95 -12.80
C ILE A 154 -16.22 10.66 -12.22
N ASN A 155 -15.69 11.61 -11.42
CA ASN A 155 -14.40 11.48 -10.74
C ASN A 155 -14.48 12.16 -9.38
N PHE A 156 -14.19 11.40 -8.33
CA PHE A 156 -14.02 11.89 -6.97
C PHE A 156 -13.09 10.94 -6.23
N GLU A 157 -11.82 11.29 -6.15
CA GLU A 157 -10.76 10.52 -5.49
C GLU A 157 -10.05 11.41 -4.48
N PRO A 158 -10.65 11.63 -3.29
CA PRO A 158 -10.04 12.47 -2.27
C PRO A 158 -8.66 11.94 -1.88
N SER A 159 -7.71 12.87 -1.83
CA SER A 159 -6.34 12.61 -1.41
C SER A 159 -5.79 13.78 -0.62
N LEU A 160 -5.13 13.47 0.50
CA LEU A 160 -4.44 14.44 1.35
C LEU A 160 -3.05 13.92 1.68
N THR A 161 -2.03 14.75 1.50
CA THR A 161 -0.67 14.50 1.97
C THR A 161 -0.28 15.56 2.97
N VAL A 162 0.25 15.16 4.12
CA VAL A 162 0.74 16.04 5.17
C VAL A 162 2.19 15.72 5.49
N ALA A 163 3.00 16.75 5.72
CA ALA A 163 4.34 16.61 6.26
C ALA A 163 4.28 16.54 7.79
N LEU A 164 5.12 15.70 8.38
CA LEU A 164 5.22 15.50 9.83
C LEU A 164 6.48 16.12 10.43
N ASP A 165 7.35 16.67 9.59
CA ASP A 165 8.56 17.38 9.99
C ASP A 165 8.72 18.67 9.17
N GLU A 166 9.60 19.59 9.65
CA GLU A 166 9.83 20.89 9.02
C GLU A 166 10.44 20.79 7.62
N ASP A 167 11.27 19.76 7.38
CA ASP A 167 11.94 19.51 6.11
C ASP A 167 11.06 18.79 5.09
N CYS A 168 9.81 18.45 5.47
CA CYS A 168 8.86 17.67 4.65
C CYS A 168 9.40 16.30 4.20
N ARG A 169 10.35 15.74 4.93
CA ARG A 169 10.94 14.42 4.61
C ARG A 169 10.07 13.26 5.05
N THR A 170 9.41 13.40 6.21
CA THR A 170 8.44 12.40 6.70
C THR A 170 7.04 12.87 6.36
N GLN A 171 6.33 12.08 5.58
CA GLN A 171 4.99 12.42 5.11
C GLN A 171 4.00 11.29 5.36
N VAL A 172 2.73 11.65 5.53
CA VAL A 172 1.61 10.72 5.47
C VAL A 172 0.66 11.15 4.37
N ARG A 173 0.30 10.19 3.52
CA ARG A 173 -0.73 10.36 2.49
C ARG A 173 -1.89 9.41 2.75
N ILE A 174 -3.09 9.96 2.75
CA ILE A 174 -4.33 9.20 2.64
C ILE A 174 -4.88 9.46 1.24
N SER A 175 -5.24 8.41 0.51
CA SER A 175 -5.83 8.54 -0.83
C SER A 175 -6.81 7.42 -1.11
N THR A 176 -7.75 7.70 -2.00
CA THR A 176 -8.68 6.71 -2.55
C THR A 176 -8.38 6.48 -4.01
N GLU A 177 -8.70 5.31 -4.53
CA GLU A 177 -8.56 4.96 -5.93
C GLU A 177 -9.82 4.26 -6.42
N SER A 178 -10.48 4.88 -7.40
CA SER A 178 -11.68 4.38 -8.08
C SER A 178 -11.29 3.59 -9.33
N ARG A 179 -12.07 2.58 -9.69
CA ARG A 179 -11.95 1.86 -10.97
C ARG A 179 -13.04 2.27 -11.96
N THR A 180 -13.99 3.12 -11.53
CA THR A 180 -15.10 3.58 -12.38
C THR A 180 -14.63 4.66 -13.34
N ASN A 181 -14.99 4.51 -14.62
CA ASN A 181 -14.72 5.49 -15.66
C ASN A 181 -16.00 6.15 -16.22
N ALA A 182 -15.83 7.22 -16.99
CA ALA A 182 -16.93 7.99 -17.55
C ALA A 182 -17.86 7.17 -18.49
N PHE A 183 -17.32 6.14 -19.15
CA PHE A 183 -18.13 5.26 -20.01
C PHE A 183 -19.13 4.45 -19.17
N GLN A 184 -18.67 3.84 -18.09
CA GLN A 184 -19.52 3.09 -17.16
C GLN A 184 -20.60 3.98 -16.52
N VAL A 185 -20.24 5.22 -16.11
CA VAL A 185 -21.23 6.18 -15.59
C VAL A 185 -22.28 6.55 -16.62
N ARG A 186 -21.90 6.65 -17.91
CA ARG A 186 -22.84 6.97 -19.00
C ARG A 186 -23.80 5.83 -19.30
N THR A 187 -23.29 4.59 -19.37
CA THR A 187 -24.06 3.40 -19.74
C THR A 187 -24.85 2.82 -18.58
N GLY A 188 -24.41 3.04 -17.34
CA GLY A 188 -24.96 2.40 -16.15
C GLY A 188 -24.50 0.95 -15.98
N GLU A 189 -23.54 0.49 -16.79
CA GLU A 189 -23.01 -0.87 -16.74
C GLU A 189 -21.71 -0.89 -15.91
N PHE A 190 -21.78 -1.48 -14.70
CA PHE A 190 -20.67 -1.56 -13.78
C PHE A 190 -20.28 -3.03 -13.55
N ALA A 191 -18.99 -3.34 -13.70
CA ALA A 191 -18.42 -4.59 -13.18
C ALA A 191 -18.25 -4.49 -11.65
N GLU A 192 -18.14 -5.62 -10.98
CA GLU A 192 -17.66 -5.66 -9.62
C GLU A 192 -16.13 -5.48 -9.64
N GLU A 193 -15.68 -4.39 -9.06
CA GLU A 193 -14.26 -4.02 -9.03
C GLU A 193 -13.90 -3.51 -7.63
N GLN A 194 -12.61 -3.41 -7.36
CA GLN A 194 -12.09 -2.94 -6.08
C GLN A 194 -12.06 -1.42 -6.02
N LEU A 195 -12.64 -0.85 -4.97
CA LEU A 195 -12.43 0.51 -4.51
C LEU A 195 -11.36 0.48 -3.42
N SER A 196 -10.27 1.20 -3.59
CA SER A 196 -9.12 1.13 -2.68
C SER A 196 -8.99 2.40 -1.84
N VAL A 197 -8.62 2.21 -0.57
CA VAL A 197 -8.18 3.27 0.34
C VAL A 197 -6.75 2.97 0.74
N TYR A 198 -5.87 3.96 0.60
CA TYR A 198 -4.45 3.84 0.94
C TYR A 198 -4.05 4.80 2.03
N VAL A 199 -3.28 4.31 3.00
CA VAL A 199 -2.55 5.12 3.97
C VAL A 199 -1.07 4.82 3.78
N THR A 200 -0.30 5.81 3.33
CA THR A 200 1.13 5.66 3.09
C THR A 200 1.91 6.58 4.02
N ALA A 201 2.71 5.99 4.89
CA ALA A 201 3.76 6.71 5.60
C ALA A 201 5.05 6.60 4.79
N ARG A 202 5.70 7.73 4.52
CA ARG A 202 6.88 7.84 3.66
C ARG A 202 7.96 8.67 4.30
N GLN A 203 9.19 8.23 4.16
CA GLN A 203 10.39 9.02 4.45
C GLN A 203 11.21 9.20 3.17
N TYR A 204 11.52 10.44 2.82
CA TYR A 204 12.37 10.80 1.69
C TYR A 204 13.83 10.97 2.07
N GLY A 205 14.69 10.66 1.11
CA GLY A 205 16.13 10.89 1.16
C GLY A 205 16.89 9.91 2.02
N SER A 206 18.20 10.05 2.04
CA SER A 206 19.13 9.21 2.79
C SER A 206 18.78 9.16 4.29
N LEU A 207 18.98 8.00 4.90
CA LEU A 207 18.80 7.85 6.35
C LEU A 207 19.99 8.46 7.09
N ASP A 208 19.74 8.92 8.33
CA ASP A 208 20.82 9.36 9.21
C ASP A 208 21.81 8.23 9.46
N PRO A 209 23.13 8.50 9.60
CA PRO A 209 24.16 7.46 9.71
C PRO A 209 23.97 6.47 10.87
N GLN A 210 23.18 6.83 11.89
CA GLN A 210 22.89 6.01 13.06
C GLN A 210 21.54 5.27 12.95
N THR A 211 20.76 5.53 11.91
CA THR A 211 19.42 4.95 11.72
C THR A 211 19.49 3.78 10.74
N THR A 212 19.05 2.61 11.18
CA THR A 212 18.93 1.45 10.31
C THR A 212 17.61 1.50 9.50
N TYR A 213 17.55 0.75 8.40
CA TYR A 213 16.29 0.57 7.67
C TYR A 213 15.19 -0.08 8.54
N VAL A 214 15.59 -0.94 9.49
CA VAL A 214 14.67 -1.56 10.45
C VAL A 214 14.05 -0.51 11.38
N ASP A 215 14.87 0.42 11.89
CA ASP A 215 14.38 1.52 12.73
C ASP A 215 13.42 2.43 11.95
N ALA A 216 13.77 2.75 10.70
CA ALA A 216 12.93 3.57 9.82
C ALA A 216 11.58 2.89 9.53
N ILE A 217 11.55 1.59 9.21
CA ILE A 217 10.31 0.82 9.03
C ILE A 217 9.46 0.80 10.29
N ASN A 218 10.07 0.59 11.47
CA ASN A 218 9.33 0.60 12.74
C ASN A 218 8.67 1.97 13.00
N ARG A 219 9.39 3.05 12.73
CA ARG A 219 8.84 4.42 12.85
C ARG A 219 7.69 4.65 11.87
N LEU A 220 7.85 4.28 10.59
CA LEU A 220 6.78 4.43 9.58
C LEU A 220 5.56 3.57 9.91
N ALA A 221 5.77 2.35 10.44
CA ALA A 221 4.69 1.47 10.88
C ALA A 221 3.86 2.10 12.01
N GLN A 222 4.54 2.68 13.01
CA GLN A 222 3.84 3.36 14.10
C GLN A 222 3.03 4.55 13.58
N ILE A 223 3.63 5.38 12.72
CA ILE A 223 2.94 6.53 12.12
C ILE A 223 1.71 6.08 11.32
N ALA A 224 1.85 5.08 10.45
CA ALA A 224 0.74 4.58 9.64
C ALA A 224 -0.38 4.01 10.52
N GLN A 225 -0.04 3.22 11.54
CA GLN A 225 -0.99 2.64 12.47
C GLN A 225 -1.73 3.71 13.27
N ASP A 226 -1.02 4.70 13.84
CA ASP A 226 -1.62 5.80 14.60
C ASP A 226 -2.64 6.58 13.75
N VAL A 227 -2.32 6.85 12.48
CA VAL A 227 -3.22 7.55 11.55
C VAL A 227 -4.44 6.67 11.22
N VAL A 228 -4.24 5.39 10.97
CA VAL A 228 -5.35 4.46 10.69
C VAL A 228 -6.29 4.39 11.88
N ASP A 229 -5.76 4.17 13.08
CA ASP A 229 -6.56 3.96 14.29
C ASP A 229 -7.25 5.25 14.77
N SER A 230 -6.58 6.41 14.66
CA SER A 230 -7.13 7.68 15.16
C SER A 230 -8.12 8.34 14.19
N CYS A 231 -8.01 8.09 12.89
CA CYS A 231 -8.76 8.84 11.87
C CYS A 231 -9.42 7.93 10.83
N VAL A 232 -8.62 7.10 10.13
CA VAL A 232 -9.07 6.44 8.89
C VAL A 232 -10.18 5.42 9.14
N VAL A 233 -10.09 4.64 10.23
CA VAL A 233 -11.11 3.65 10.59
C VAL A 233 -12.48 4.31 10.77
N GLU A 234 -12.56 5.38 11.55
CA GLU A 234 -13.86 6.00 11.90
C GLU A 234 -14.37 6.93 10.80
N GLN A 235 -13.49 7.65 10.10
CA GLN A 235 -13.89 8.72 9.19
C GLN A 235 -13.97 8.27 7.73
N ILE A 236 -13.35 7.13 7.38
CA ILE A 236 -13.27 6.66 5.99
C ILE A 236 -13.79 5.23 5.86
N LEU A 237 -13.16 4.24 6.54
CA LEU A 237 -13.45 2.82 6.30
C LEU A 237 -14.86 2.44 6.75
N LYS A 238 -15.26 2.83 7.97
CA LYS A 238 -16.63 2.54 8.48
C LYS A 238 -17.73 3.24 7.67
N PRO A 239 -17.62 4.53 7.30
CA PRO A 239 -18.57 5.16 6.40
C PRO A 239 -18.68 4.45 5.05
N LEU A 240 -17.56 4.08 4.42
CA LEU A 240 -17.57 3.34 3.16
C LEU A 240 -18.25 1.98 3.31
N ALA A 241 -17.83 1.16 4.26
CA ALA A 241 -18.44 -0.15 4.51
C ALA A 241 -19.96 -0.06 4.76
N ARG A 242 -20.39 0.95 5.55
CA ARG A 242 -21.81 1.20 5.82
C ARG A 242 -22.56 1.59 4.56
N THR A 243 -22.00 2.51 3.75
CA THR A 243 -22.66 2.96 2.51
C THR A 243 -22.77 1.82 1.50
N ILE A 244 -21.73 0.96 1.38
CA ILE A 244 -21.79 -0.26 0.54
C ILE A 244 -22.89 -1.20 1.02
N SER A 245 -23.01 -1.43 2.33
CA SER A 245 -24.00 -2.35 2.89
C SER A 245 -25.46 -1.91 2.72
N MET A 246 -25.71 -0.64 2.38
CA MET A 246 -27.04 -0.09 2.13
C MET A 246 -27.45 -0.14 0.65
N LYS A 247 -26.56 -0.53 -0.25
CA LYS A 247 -26.79 -0.58 -1.72
C LYS A 247 -27.12 -1.99 -2.18
#